data_a314ab7a35c088a57456aec656cc11b3
#
_entry.id   a314ab7a35c088a57456aec656cc11b3
#
_cell.length_a   1.000
_cell.length_b   1.000
_cell.length_c   1.000
_cell.angle_alpha   90.00
_cell.angle_beta   90.00
_cell.angle_gamma   90.00
#
_symmetry.space_group_name_H-M   'P 1'
#
loop_
_entity.id
_entity.type
_entity.pdbx_description
1 polymer ?
#
loop_
_entity_poly.entity_id
_entity_poly.type
_entity_poly.pdbx_seq_one_letter_code
_entity_poly.pdbx_strand_id
1 'polypeptide(L)' 'MDDSQLRARNKIQAAGLRATPARIATFCVLEKSHMPLTHADVADALRESG' A
#
# COMPACT_ATOMS: atom_id res chain seq x y z
N MET A 1 -0.78 -14.52 12.33
CA MET A 1 0.00 -13.39 11.88
C MET A 1 -0.15 -13.21 10.38
N ASP A 2 -0.41 -12.02 9.96
CA ASP A 2 -0.81 -11.78 8.57
C ASP A 2 0.36 -11.26 7.75
N ASP A 3 0.96 -12.13 6.93
CA ASP A 3 2.09 -11.77 6.08
C ASP A 3 1.72 -10.68 5.09
N SER A 4 0.44 -10.58 4.73
CA SER A 4 -0.04 -9.54 3.81
C SER A 4 0.16 -8.15 4.40
N GLN A 5 -0.11 -7.98 5.70
CA GLN A 5 0.07 -6.69 6.36
C GLN A 5 1.55 -6.32 6.44
N LEU A 6 2.40 -7.29 6.74
CA LEU A 6 3.83 -7.04 6.81
C LEU A 6 4.38 -6.65 5.43
N ARG A 7 3.93 -7.32 4.39
CA ARG A 7 4.33 -7.01 3.02
C ARG A 7 3.88 -5.60 2.62
N ALA A 8 2.63 -5.27 2.94
CA ALA A 8 2.10 -3.94 2.66
C ALA A 8 2.91 -2.87 3.37
N ARG A 9 3.22 -3.09 4.65
CA ARG A 9 4.01 -2.17 5.43
C ARG A 9 5.38 -1.94 4.82
N ASN A 10 6.06 -3.01 4.43
CA ASN A 10 7.37 -2.90 3.82
C ASN A 10 7.33 -2.14 2.50
N LYS A 11 6.32 -2.38 1.68
CA LYS A 11 6.16 -1.69 0.41
C LYS A 11 5.89 -0.20 0.60
N ILE A 12 5.05 0.13 1.57
CA ILE A 12 4.73 1.53 1.88
C ILE A 12 5.98 2.26 2.35
N GLN A 13 6.76 1.64 3.23
CA GLN A 13 7.99 2.23 3.73
C GLN A 13 9.02 2.39 2.62
N ALA A 14 9.11 1.43 1.72
CA ALA A 14 10.01 1.51 0.57
C ALA A 14 9.66 2.67 -0.35
N ALA A 15 8.40 3.08 -0.39
CA ALA A 15 7.95 4.23 -1.16
C ALA A 15 8.20 5.56 -0.43
N GLY A 16 8.81 5.52 0.76
CA GLY A 16 9.09 6.71 1.54
C GLY A 16 7.90 7.25 2.32
N LEU A 17 6.88 6.42 2.53
CA LEU A 17 5.66 6.80 3.22
C LEU A 17 5.56 6.10 4.57
N ARG A 18 4.76 6.67 5.47
CA ARG A 18 4.45 6.04 6.75
C ARG A 18 3.45 4.91 6.54
N ALA A 19 3.72 3.77 7.17
CA ALA A 19 2.81 2.62 7.12
C ALA A 19 1.70 2.79 8.16
N THR A 20 0.75 3.67 7.88
CA THR A 20 -0.42 3.86 8.75
C THR A 20 -1.46 2.78 8.48
N PRO A 21 -2.37 2.51 9.45
CA PRO A 21 -3.44 1.54 9.21
C PRO A 21 -4.27 1.85 7.97
N ALA A 22 -4.54 3.12 7.71
CA ALA A 22 -5.29 3.53 6.53
C ALA A 22 -4.54 3.19 5.24
N ARG A 23 -3.24 3.45 5.20
CA ARG A 23 -2.43 3.14 4.03
C ARG A 23 -2.29 1.63 3.82
N ILE A 24 -2.14 0.88 4.90
CA ILE A 24 -2.06 -0.58 4.80
C ILE A 24 -3.36 -1.14 4.23
N ALA A 25 -4.50 -0.65 4.70
CA ALA A 25 -5.81 -1.09 4.19
C ALA A 25 -5.95 -0.75 2.70
N THR A 26 -5.55 0.45 2.29
CA THR A 26 -5.60 0.86 0.90
C THR A 26 -4.71 -0.03 0.03
N PHE A 27 -3.51 -0.31 0.49
CA PHE A 27 -2.59 -1.17 -0.24
C PHE A 27 -3.18 -2.57 -0.44
N CYS A 28 -3.78 -3.13 0.60
CA CYS A 28 -4.40 -4.45 0.51
C CYS A 28 -5.54 -4.48 -0.51
N VAL A 29 -6.35 -3.42 -0.55
CA VAL A 29 -7.42 -3.30 -1.54
C VAL A 29 -6.85 -3.24 -2.95
N LEU A 30 -5.79 -2.47 -3.17
CA LEU A 30 -5.15 -2.36 -4.47
C LEU A 30 -4.58 -3.69 -4.93
N GLU A 31 -3.97 -4.46 -4.01
CA GLU A 31 -3.44 -5.77 -4.34
C GLU A 31 -4.54 -6.73 -4.77
N LYS A 32 -5.68 -6.69 -4.07
CA LYS A 32 -6.79 -7.59 -4.35
C LYS A 32 -7.51 -7.25 -5.65
N SER A 33 -7.41 -6.02 -6.11
CA SER A 33 -8.14 -5.58 -7.30
C SER A 33 -7.55 -6.13 -8.59
N HIS A 34 -6.36 -6.70 -8.55
CA HIS A 34 -5.67 -7.27 -9.72
C HIS A 34 -5.48 -6.26 -10.86
N MET A 35 -5.55 -4.99 -10.56
CA MET A 35 -5.34 -3.95 -11.58
C MET A 35 -3.84 -3.75 -11.82
N PRO A 36 -3.42 -3.59 -13.09
CA PRO A 36 -2.03 -3.31 -13.40
C PRO A 36 -1.67 -1.89 -13.01
N LEU A 37 -1.22 -1.72 -11.77
CA LEU A 37 -0.83 -0.42 -11.25
C LEU A 37 0.69 -0.30 -11.25
N THR A 38 1.19 0.87 -11.63
CA THR A 38 2.61 1.18 -11.53
C THR A 38 2.95 1.57 -10.10
N HIS A 39 4.24 1.61 -9.78
CA HIS A 39 4.68 2.10 -8.47
C HIS A 39 4.19 3.52 -8.22
N ALA A 40 4.18 4.36 -9.25
CA ALA A 40 3.71 5.73 -9.12
C ALA A 40 2.22 5.78 -8.78
N ASP A 41 1.42 4.93 -9.43
CA ASP A 41 -0.02 4.87 -9.17
C ASP A 41 -0.30 4.45 -7.73
N VAL A 42 0.42 3.45 -7.24
CA VAL A 42 0.27 2.97 -5.87
C VAL A 42 0.67 4.06 -4.87
N ALA A 43 1.80 4.72 -5.13
CA ALA A 43 2.27 5.79 -4.25
C ALA A 43 1.26 6.94 -4.16
N ASP A 44 0.67 7.33 -5.30
CA ASP A 44 -0.32 8.39 -5.33
C ASP A 44 -1.58 8.01 -4.53
N ALA A 45 -2.05 6.78 -4.70
CA ALA A 45 -3.22 6.30 -3.96
C ALA A 45 -2.95 6.28 -2.45
N LEU A 46 -1.75 5.87 -2.05
CA LEU A 46 -1.38 5.83 -0.65
C LEU A 46 -1.25 7.21 -0.03
N ARG A 47 -0.76 8.18 -0.81
CA ARG A 47 -0.67 9.57 -0.34
C ARG A 47 -2.05 10.15 -0.07
N GLU A 48 -2.99 9.87 -0.96
CA GLU A 48 -4.35 10.38 -0.82
C GLU A 48 -5.08 9.77 0.36
N SER A 49 -4.78 8.50 0.71
CA SER A 49 -5.43 7.82 1.81
C SER A 49 -4.89 8.20 3.18
N GLY A 50 -3.75 8.82 3.21
CA GLY A 50 -3.11 9.23 4.46
C GLY A 50 -3.03 10.70 4.60
#